data_98fa4640004f5c0ef2ca219a1f8a040c
#
_entry.id   98fa4640004f5c0ef2ca219a1f8a040c
#
_cell.length_a   1.000
_cell.length_b   1.000
_cell.length_c   1.000
_cell.angle_alpha   90.00
_cell.angle_beta   90.00
_cell.angle_gamma   90.00
#
_symmetry.space_group_name_H-M   'P 1'
#
loop_
_entity.id
_entity.type
_entity.pdbx_description
1 polymer ?
#
loop_
_entity_poly.entity_id
_entity_poly.type
_entity_poly.pdbx_seq_one_letter_code
_entity_poly.pdbx_strand_id
1 'polypeptide(L)'
;LSSILSTYWFLFFIEMPRYYLLEYLVIFNRLTNKNKIEKEKEVARFYLYRENPLVSILVPGKNEGSHIFKMVNSLAEQTYRNYEIIVVDDGSDDYTKLICTDLYRAGYITHYLRLEDRGGKAAASNYGAQMAKGKYIVCLDADSSLDRDALEKILLPFYIDGMVKGVGGCVKVRNNKDTICSSLQA
;
A
#
# COMPACT_ATOMS: atom_id res chain seq x y z
N LEU A 1 8.96 -16.77 -41.11
CA LEU A 1 9.21 -15.30 -41.17
C LEU A 1 7.89 -14.53 -41.33
N SER A 2 6.96 -14.99 -42.19
CA SER A 2 5.66 -14.33 -42.43
C SER A 2 4.76 -14.26 -41.17
N SER A 3 4.69 -15.32 -40.37
CA SER A 3 3.91 -15.34 -39.11
C SER A 3 4.49 -14.42 -38.03
N ILE A 4 5.79 -14.29 -37.96
CA ILE A 4 6.44 -13.34 -37.03
C ILE A 4 6.12 -11.91 -37.47
N LEU A 5 6.26 -11.60 -38.76
CA LEU A 5 5.89 -10.28 -39.29
C LEU A 5 4.41 -9.94 -39.05
N SER A 6 3.48 -10.87 -39.27
CA SER A 6 2.04 -10.64 -39.04
C SER A 6 1.75 -10.37 -37.56
N THR A 7 2.44 -11.03 -36.61
CA THR A 7 2.30 -10.77 -35.19
C THR A 7 2.78 -9.36 -34.80
N TYR A 8 3.91 -8.92 -35.38
CA TYR A 8 4.40 -7.54 -35.17
C TYR A 8 3.45 -6.47 -35.70
N TRP A 9 2.86 -6.69 -36.89
CA TRP A 9 1.86 -5.77 -37.44
C TRP A 9 0.59 -5.72 -36.58
N PHE A 10 0.11 -6.85 -36.09
CA PHE A 10 -1.02 -6.91 -35.17
C PHE A 10 -0.74 -6.12 -33.87
N LEU A 11 0.38 -6.36 -33.22
CA LEU A 11 0.78 -5.63 -32.00
C LEU A 11 0.86 -4.14 -32.26
N PHE A 12 1.48 -3.73 -33.36
CA PHE A 12 1.75 -2.31 -33.64
C PHE A 12 0.47 -1.54 -34.04
N PHE A 13 -0.37 -2.13 -34.87
CA PHE A 13 -1.54 -1.42 -35.43
C PHE A 13 -2.85 -1.65 -34.65
N ILE A 14 -2.94 -2.67 -33.84
CA ILE A 14 -4.16 -3.00 -33.10
C ILE A 14 -3.95 -2.87 -31.59
N GLU A 15 -2.96 -3.56 -31.03
CA GLU A 15 -2.77 -3.58 -29.58
C GLU A 15 -2.26 -2.24 -29.03
N MET A 16 -1.23 -1.64 -29.63
CA MET A 16 -0.69 -0.36 -29.19
C MET A 16 -1.72 0.77 -29.22
N PRO A 17 -2.45 1.00 -30.35
CA PRO A 17 -3.48 2.05 -30.37
C PRO A 17 -4.60 1.82 -29.36
N ARG A 18 -4.97 0.55 -29.10
CA ARG A 18 -5.98 0.21 -28.08
C ARG A 18 -5.54 0.65 -26.69
N TYR A 19 -4.30 0.41 -26.31
CA TYR A 19 -3.77 0.86 -25.01
C TYR A 19 -3.75 2.40 -24.90
N TYR A 20 -3.23 3.08 -25.91
CA TYR A 20 -3.21 4.56 -25.93
C TYR A 20 -4.61 5.16 -25.90
N LEU A 21 -5.57 4.55 -26.60
CA LEU A 21 -6.95 5.00 -26.59
C LEU A 21 -7.57 4.90 -25.18
N LEU A 22 -7.34 3.78 -24.48
CA LEU A 22 -7.82 3.58 -23.13
C LEU A 22 -7.19 4.59 -22.14
N GLU A 23 -5.89 4.79 -22.22
CA GLU A 23 -5.20 5.80 -21.39
C GLU A 23 -5.74 7.20 -21.68
N TYR A 24 -5.91 7.55 -22.95
CA TYR A 24 -6.48 8.84 -23.35
C TYR A 24 -7.89 9.02 -22.79
N LEU A 25 -8.75 8.01 -22.87
CA LEU A 25 -10.10 8.06 -22.31
C LEU A 25 -10.09 8.24 -20.78
N VAL A 26 -9.18 7.57 -20.08
CA VAL A 26 -9.02 7.73 -18.63
C VAL A 26 -8.56 9.15 -18.28
N ILE A 27 -7.56 9.68 -18.99
CA ILE A 27 -7.06 11.04 -18.77
C ILE A 27 -8.16 12.07 -19.11
N PHE A 28 -8.83 11.92 -20.24
CA PHE A 28 -9.94 12.80 -20.65
C PHE A 28 -11.05 12.81 -19.60
N ASN A 29 -11.49 11.63 -19.14
CA ASN A 29 -12.50 11.54 -18.09
C ASN A 29 -12.05 12.20 -16.77
N ARG A 30 -10.77 12.04 -16.38
CA ARG A 30 -10.21 12.74 -15.21
C ARG A 30 -10.22 14.25 -15.36
N LEU A 31 -9.85 14.78 -16.54
CA LEU A 31 -9.80 16.22 -16.79
C LEU A 31 -11.20 16.83 -16.82
N THR A 32 -12.15 16.17 -17.49
CA THR A 32 -13.54 16.69 -17.62
C THR A 32 -14.32 16.61 -16.30
N ASN A 33 -14.06 15.59 -15.48
CA ASN A 33 -14.76 15.37 -14.21
C ASN A 33 -13.97 15.81 -12.97
N LYS A 34 -12.87 16.54 -13.14
CA LYS A 34 -11.98 16.94 -12.03
C LYS A 34 -12.73 17.57 -10.85
N ASN A 35 -13.58 18.55 -11.12
CA ASN A 35 -14.33 19.27 -10.09
C ASN A 35 -15.34 18.36 -9.36
N LYS A 36 -15.96 17.42 -10.07
CA LYS A 36 -16.86 16.44 -9.50
C LYS A 36 -16.11 15.47 -8.59
N ILE A 37 -14.98 14.94 -9.08
CA ILE A 37 -14.13 14.00 -8.33
C ILE A 37 -13.61 14.65 -7.03
N GLU A 38 -13.18 15.91 -7.08
CA GLU A 38 -12.70 16.60 -5.87
C GLU A 38 -13.82 16.83 -4.85
N LYS A 39 -15.03 17.21 -5.29
CA LYS A 39 -16.19 17.31 -4.38
C LYS A 39 -16.55 15.97 -3.76
N GLU A 40 -16.54 14.88 -4.51
CA GLU A 40 -16.79 13.53 -3.99
C GLU A 40 -15.75 13.15 -2.93
N LYS A 41 -14.47 13.46 -3.16
CA LYS A 41 -13.41 13.24 -2.18
C LYS A 41 -13.57 14.09 -0.92
N GLU A 42 -13.98 15.35 -1.05
CA GLU A 42 -14.23 16.21 0.13
C GLU A 42 -15.37 15.66 1.00
N VAL A 43 -16.46 15.23 0.37
CA VAL A 43 -17.58 14.59 1.07
C VAL A 43 -17.13 13.28 1.73
N ALA A 44 -16.39 12.44 0.99
CA ALA A 44 -15.85 11.18 1.51
C ALA A 44 -14.90 11.43 2.70
N ARG A 45 -14.04 12.45 2.62
CA ARG A 45 -13.14 12.87 3.70
C ARG A 45 -13.93 13.28 4.94
N PHE A 46 -14.98 14.06 4.77
CA PHE A 46 -15.85 14.46 5.89
C PHE A 46 -16.42 13.23 6.62
N TYR A 47 -16.96 12.24 5.88
CA TYR A 47 -17.50 11.02 6.49
C TYR A 47 -16.42 10.15 7.11
N LEU A 48 -15.26 10.01 6.48
CA LEU A 48 -14.12 9.27 7.01
C LEU A 48 -13.68 9.79 8.38
N TYR A 49 -13.48 11.11 8.51
CA TYR A 49 -13.06 11.70 9.78
C TYR A 49 -14.18 11.76 10.82
N ARG A 50 -15.44 11.81 10.40
CA ARG A 50 -16.58 11.73 11.29
C ARG A 50 -16.75 10.34 11.90
N GLU A 51 -16.60 9.29 11.09
CA GLU A 51 -16.68 7.90 11.56
C GLU A 51 -15.41 7.50 12.30
N ASN A 52 -14.27 7.99 11.83
CA ASN A 52 -12.93 7.72 12.36
C ASN A 52 -12.66 6.23 12.63
N PRO A 53 -12.83 5.34 11.62
CA PRO A 53 -12.68 3.90 11.83
C PRO A 53 -11.24 3.51 12.18
N LEU A 54 -11.09 2.51 13.05
CA LEU A 54 -9.78 1.93 13.33
C LEU A 54 -9.27 1.18 12.08
N VAL A 55 -8.00 1.38 11.76
CA VAL A 55 -7.29 0.72 10.66
C VAL A 55 -6.21 -0.19 11.24
N SER A 56 -6.23 -1.48 10.92
CA SER A 56 -5.16 -2.41 11.31
C SER A 56 -4.13 -2.51 10.19
N ILE A 57 -2.90 -2.09 10.49
CA ILE A 57 -1.76 -2.15 9.57
C ILE A 57 -0.97 -3.41 9.87
N LEU A 58 -1.03 -4.38 8.96
CA LEU A 58 -0.30 -5.65 9.06
C LEU A 58 1.03 -5.53 8.34
N VAL A 59 2.10 -5.83 9.05
CA VAL A 59 3.47 -5.77 8.56
C VAL A 59 4.14 -7.13 8.76
N PRO A 60 3.93 -8.07 7.82
CA PRO A 60 4.65 -9.34 7.84
C PRO A 60 6.07 -9.15 7.30
N GLY A 61 7.05 -9.74 7.95
CA GLY A 61 8.44 -9.66 7.48
C GLY A 61 9.36 -10.68 8.14
N LYS A 62 10.47 -10.95 7.48
CA LYS A 62 11.58 -11.72 8.01
C LYS A 62 12.88 -10.98 7.73
N ASN A 63 13.70 -10.75 8.78
CA ASN A 63 14.99 -10.06 8.70
C ASN A 63 14.86 -8.60 8.20
N GLU A 64 13.81 -7.90 8.68
CA GLU A 64 13.46 -6.55 8.22
C GLU A 64 13.64 -5.47 9.30
N GLY A 65 14.38 -5.75 10.37
CA GLY A 65 14.48 -4.87 11.54
C GLY A 65 14.85 -3.43 11.21
N SER A 66 15.82 -3.21 10.32
CA SER A 66 16.26 -1.86 9.91
C SER A 66 15.20 -1.10 9.10
N HIS A 67 14.38 -1.82 8.35
CA HIS A 67 13.31 -1.26 7.53
C HIS A 67 12.07 -0.94 8.36
N ILE A 68 11.72 -1.80 9.30
CA ILE A 68 10.58 -1.62 10.21
C ILE A 68 10.67 -0.28 10.95
N PHE A 69 11.85 0.12 11.43
CA PHE A 69 12.02 1.41 12.08
C PHE A 69 11.67 2.59 11.16
N LYS A 70 12.12 2.56 9.90
CA LYS A 70 11.81 3.60 8.91
C LYS A 70 10.33 3.62 8.55
N MET A 71 9.74 2.45 8.41
CA MET A 71 8.31 2.29 8.12
C MET A 71 7.45 2.85 9.24
N VAL A 72 7.75 2.51 10.50
CA VAL A 72 7.05 3.03 11.69
C VAL A 72 7.14 4.56 11.77
N ASN A 73 8.29 5.15 11.48
CA ASN A 73 8.44 6.61 11.42
C ASN A 73 7.54 7.22 10.32
N SER A 74 7.45 6.60 9.14
CA SER A 74 6.57 7.08 8.07
C SER A 74 5.08 6.98 8.45
N LEU A 75 4.71 6.01 9.26
CA LEU A 75 3.35 5.88 9.83
C LEU A 75 3.09 6.95 10.88
N ALA A 76 4.07 7.30 11.69
CA ALA A 76 3.95 8.38 12.67
C ALA A 76 3.71 9.76 12.03
N GLU A 77 4.02 9.94 10.75
CA GLU A 77 3.78 11.17 9.99
C GLU A 77 2.42 11.21 9.27
N GLN A 78 1.63 10.12 9.30
CA GLN A 78 0.36 10.06 8.60
C GLN A 78 -0.64 11.13 9.07
N THR A 79 -1.46 11.65 8.15
CA THR A 79 -2.55 12.58 8.47
C THR A 79 -3.68 11.86 9.22
N TYR A 80 -4.00 10.63 8.81
CA TYR A 80 -4.95 9.78 9.49
C TYR A 80 -4.30 9.08 10.68
N ARG A 81 -4.88 9.21 11.89
CA ARG A 81 -4.25 8.81 13.15
C ARG A 81 -4.84 7.60 13.84
N ASN A 82 -6.07 7.19 13.48
CA ASN A 82 -6.74 6.09 14.15
C ASN A 82 -6.36 4.75 13.53
N TYR A 83 -5.16 4.28 13.83
CA TYR A 83 -4.63 3.00 13.36
C TYR A 83 -3.91 2.25 14.47
N GLU A 84 -3.81 0.93 14.31
CA GLU A 84 -2.94 0.05 15.07
C GLU A 84 -1.93 -0.60 14.13
N ILE A 85 -0.73 -0.89 14.65
CA ILE A 85 0.35 -1.52 13.89
C ILE A 85 0.59 -2.91 14.46
N ILE A 86 0.46 -3.93 13.61
CA ILE A 86 0.66 -5.34 13.95
C ILE A 86 1.84 -5.85 13.13
N VAL A 87 2.99 -6.00 13.76
CA VAL A 87 4.18 -6.57 13.13
C VAL A 87 4.19 -8.07 13.37
N VAL A 88 4.35 -8.84 12.31
CA VAL A 88 4.45 -10.31 12.37
C VAL A 88 5.81 -10.75 11.83
N ASP A 89 6.65 -11.20 12.75
CA ASP A 89 7.99 -11.72 12.48
C ASP A 89 7.90 -13.21 12.09
N ASP A 90 8.20 -13.52 10.85
CA ASP A 90 8.15 -14.88 10.28
C ASP A 90 9.47 -15.64 10.54
N GLY A 91 9.86 -15.75 11.82
CA GLY A 91 11.04 -16.50 12.25
C GLY A 91 12.35 -15.82 11.85
N SER A 92 12.54 -14.54 12.17
CA SER A 92 13.80 -13.82 11.92
C SER A 92 14.95 -14.39 12.75
N ASP A 93 16.13 -14.41 12.16
CA ASP A 93 17.39 -14.88 12.74
C ASP A 93 18.43 -13.77 12.93
N ASP A 94 18.01 -12.51 12.67
CA ASP A 94 18.80 -11.29 12.87
C ASP A 94 18.31 -10.44 14.07
N TYR A 95 18.67 -9.16 14.08
CA TYR A 95 18.27 -8.19 15.11
C TYR A 95 16.80 -7.74 15.03
N THR A 96 15.99 -8.26 14.12
CA THR A 96 14.57 -7.87 13.95
C THR A 96 13.78 -8.05 15.24
N LYS A 97 13.96 -9.18 15.93
CA LYS A 97 13.31 -9.44 17.22
C LYS A 97 13.60 -8.35 18.26
N LEU A 98 14.85 -7.95 18.38
CA LEU A 98 15.27 -6.92 19.35
C LEU A 98 14.62 -5.59 19.03
N ILE A 99 14.75 -5.15 17.78
CA ILE A 99 14.21 -3.87 17.30
C ILE A 99 12.68 -3.81 17.46
N CYS A 100 11.95 -4.88 17.07
CA CYS A 100 10.50 -4.92 17.20
C CYS A 100 10.06 -4.94 18.66
N THR A 101 10.80 -5.64 19.54
CA THR A 101 10.51 -5.65 20.98
C THR A 101 10.67 -4.25 21.58
N ASP A 102 11.72 -3.52 21.21
CA ASP A 102 11.97 -2.16 21.69
C ASP A 102 10.90 -1.18 21.18
N LEU A 103 10.51 -1.29 19.89
CA LEU A 103 9.43 -0.48 19.32
C LEU A 103 8.07 -0.77 19.98
N TYR A 104 7.80 -2.02 20.30
CA TYR A 104 6.61 -2.43 21.04
C TYR A 104 6.59 -1.85 22.47
N ARG A 105 7.70 -1.97 23.20
CA ARG A 105 7.84 -1.40 24.56
C ARG A 105 7.73 0.10 24.58
N ALA A 106 8.24 0.77 23.54
CA ALA A 106 8.14 2.20 23.37
C ALA A 106 6.76 2.69 22.89
N GLY A 107 5.83 1.77 22.57
CA GLY A 107 4.47 2.08 22.13
C GLY A 107 4.35 2.52 20.67
N TYR A 108 5.40 2.33 19.87
CA TYR A 108 5.38 2.66 18.44
C TYR A 108 4.62 1.61 17.59
N ILE A 109 4.60 0.34 18.03
CA ILE A 109 3.80 -0.72 17.43
C ILE A 109 2.83 -1.27 18.47
N THR A 110 1.62 -1.63 18.03
CA THR A 110 0.54 -2.07 18.94
C THR A 110 0.68 -3.54 19.31
N HIS A 111 1.08 -4.37 18.35
CA HIS A 111 1.29 -5.81 18.57
C HIS A 111 2.56 -6.25 17.84
N TYR A 112 3.39 -7.00 18.54
CA TYR A 112 4.51 -7.73 17.96
C TYR A 112 4.26 -9.22 18.14
N LEU A 113 4.11 -9.93 17.03
CA LEU A 113 3.85 -11.37 16.96
C LEU A 113 5.04 -12.03 16.30
N ARG A 114 5.47 -13.18 16.83
CA ARG A 114 6.55 -13.97 16.24
C ARG A 114 6.09 -15.40 15.99
N LEU A 115 6.33 -15.88 14.78
CA LEU A 115 6.22 -17.29 14.43
C LEU A 115 7.56 -17.96 14.71
N GLU A 116 7.54 -19.08 15.44
CA GLU A 116 8.77 -19.83 15.72
C GLU A 116 9.25 -20.55 14.44
N ASP A 117 8.32 -21.14 13.70
CA ASP A 117 8.59 -21.76 12.41
C ASP A 117 8.19 -20.84 11.27
N ARG A 118 9.04 -20.76 10.24
CA ARG A 118 8.79 -19.96 9.06
C ARG A 118 7.56 -20.47 8.30
N GLY A 119 6.49 -19.67 8.27
CA GLY A 119 5.25 -19.97 7.55
C GLY A 119 5.13 -19.29 6.19
N GLY A 120 5.98 -18.30 5.92
CA GLY A 120 5.92 -17.44 4.75
C GLY A 120 4.96 -16.26 4.91
N LYS A 121 5.09 -15.27 4.02
CA LYS A 121 4.36 -14.00 4.07
C LYS A 121 2.84 -14.17 4.22
N ALA A 122 2.25 -15.14 3.51
CA ALA A 122 0.81 -15.38 3.57
C ALA A 122 0.36 -15.90 4.95
N ALA A 123 1.12 -16.84 5.54
CA ALA A 123 0.83 -17.34 6.87
C ALA A 123 0.98 -16.25 7.93
N ALA A 124 2.06 -15.47 7.86
CA ALA A 124 2.29 -14.34 8.75
C ALA A 124 1.17 -13.29 8.63
N SER A 125 0.75 -12.94 7.42
CA SER A 125 -0.37 -12.02 7.19
C SER A 125 -1.68 -12.54 7.77
N ASN A 126 -2.01 -13.81 7.56
CA ASN A 126 -3.21 -14.44 8.11
C ASN A 126 -3.18 -14.47 9.64
N TYR A 127 -2.02 -14.75 10.23
CA TYR A 127 -1.86 -14.75 11.69
C TYR A 127 -2.07 -13.33 12.26
N GLY A 128 -1.47 -12.31 11.64
CA GLY A 128 -1.69 -10.92 12.03
C GLY A 128 -3.14 -10.47 11.86
N ALA A 129 -3.81 -10.92 10.80
CA ALA A 129 -5.22 -10.58 10.55
C ALA A 129 -6.18 -11.09 11.64
N GLN A 130 -5.85 -12.19 12.32
CA GLN A 130 -6.66 -12.70 13.44
C GLN A 130 -6.59 -11.78 14.67
N MET A 131 -5.54 -10.98 14.79
CA MET A 131 -5.36 -10.02 15.89
C MET A 131 -5.89 -8.64 15.55
N ALA A 132 -6.23 -8.39 14.28
CA ALA A 132 -6.70 -7.11 13.79
C ALA A 132 -8.08 -6.76 14.35
N LYS A 133 -8.22 -5.55 14.90
CA LYS A 133 -9.47 -5.01 15.46
C LYS A 133 -10.08 -3.92 14.57
N GLY A 134 -9.33 -3.47 13.55
CA GLY A 134 -9.74 -2.40 12.66
C GLY A 134 -10.85 -2.81 11.71
N LYS A 135 -11.69 -1.83 11.36
CA LYS A 135 -12.69 -1.97 10.32
C LYS A 135 -12.05 -2.26 8.95
N TYR A 136 -10.86 -1.71 8.72
CA TYR A 136 -10.07 -1.89 7.51
C TYR A 136 -8.73 -2.51 7.86
N ILE A 137 -8.24 -3.40 6.97
CA ILE A 137 -6.93 -4.01 7.08
C ILE A 137 -6.08 -3.48 5.93
N VAL A 138 -4.88 -2.98 6.26
CA VAL A 138 -3.86 -2.56 5.30
C VAL A 138 -2.67 -3.51 5.43
N CYS A 139 -2.34 -4.21 4.36
CA CYS A 139 -1.10 -5.00 4.29
C CYS A 139 0.02 -4.13 3.74
N LEU A 140 1.09 -3.99 4.50
CA LEU A 140 2.23 -3.15 4.16
C LEU A 140 3.52 -3.98 4.25
N ASP A 141 4.37 -3.87 3.23
CA ASP A 141 5.70 -4.49 3.26
C ASP A 141 6.61 -3.70 4.20
N ALA A 142 7.43 -4.41 4.98
CA ALA A 142 8.27 -3.81 6.00
C ALA A 142 9.33 -2.85 5.44
N ASP A 143 9.75 -3.03 4.17
CA ASP A 143 10.68 -2.18 3.44
C ASP A 143 10.03 -0.96 2.78
N SER A 144 8.72 -0.86 2.82
CA SER A 144 7.95 0.23 2.26
C SER A 144 7.88 1.43 3.21
N SER A 145 7.75 2.63 2.65
CA SER A 145 7.41 3.84 3.40
C SER A 145 6.25 4.54 2.74
N LEU A 146 5.39 5.12 3.56
CA LEU A 146 4.15 5.75 3.11
C LEU A 146 4.33 7.26 2.94
N ASP A 147 3.69 7.82 1.92
CA ASP A 147 3.46 9.26 1.84
C ASP A 147 2.57 9.70 3.00
N ARG A 148 2.71 10.95 3.41
CA ARG A 148 2.08 11.52 4.60
C ARG A 148 0.55 11.41 4.65
N ASP A 149 -0.11 11.36 3.50
CA ASP A 149 -1.56 11.25 3.35
C ASP A 149 -2.02 9.90 2.75
N ALA A 150 -1.14 8.91 2.75
CA ALA A 150 -1.39 7.62 2.09
C ALA A 150 -2.56 6.86 2.73
N LEU A 151 -2.63 6.80 4.07
CA LEU A 151 -3.74 6.14 4.76
C LEU A 151 -5.08 6.81 4.47
N GLU A 152 -5.13 8.14 4.48
CA GLU A 152 -6.33 8.87 4.10
C GLU A 152 -6.75 8.53 2.67
N LYS A 153 -5.82 8.65 1.72
CA LYS A 153 -6.09 8.41 0.29
C LYS A 153 -6.58 7.00 -0.01
N ILE A 154 -6.04 5.99 0.68
CA ILE A 154 -6.46 4.60 0.47
C ILE A 154 -7.83 4.30 1.07
N LEU A 155 -8.28 5.07 2.07
CA LEU A 155 -9.58 4.91 2.70
C LEU A 155 -10.71 5.63 1.95
N LEU A 156 -10.43 6.75 1.28
CA LEU A 156 -11.45 7.56 0.58
C LEU A 156 -12.34 6.77 -0.40
N PRO A 157 -11.81 5.84 -1.25
CA PRO A 157 -12.64 5.09 -2.19
C PRO A 157 -13.78 4.30 -1.54
N PHE A 158 -13.59 3.80 -0.32
CA PHE A 158 -14.64 3.07 0.41
C PHE A 158 -15.82 3.97 0.84
N TYR A 159 -15.59 5.29 0.90
CA TYR A 159 -16.61 6.29 1.22
C TYR A 159 -17.21 6.96 -0.02
N ILE A 160 -16.55 6.84 -1.18
CA ILE A 160 -17.07 7.32 -2.46
C ILE A 160 -18.02 6.29 -3.06
N ASP A 161 -17.65 5.01 -3.02
CA ASP A 161 -18.44 3.92 -3.58
C ASP A 161 -18.50 2.74 -2.62
N GLY A 162 -19.70 2.46 -2.09
CA GLY A 162 -19.95 1.34 -1.17
C GLY A 162 -19.72 -0.06 -1.77
N MET A 163 -19.56 -0.18 -3.08
CA MET A 163 -19.23 -1.43 -3.76
C MET A 163 -17.73 -1.77 -3.71
N VAL A 164 -16.87 -0.81 -3.37
CA VAL A 164 -15.43 -1.01 -3.23
C VAL A 164 -15.14 -1.97 -2.07
N LYS A 165 -14.43 -3.07 -2.35
CA LYS A 165 -14.03 -4.08 -1.36
C LYS A 165 -12.53 -4.11 -1.10
N GLY A 166 -11.73 -3.52 -1.98
CA GLY A 166 -10.28 -3.43 -1.84
C GLY A 166 -9.71 -2.29 -2.67
N VAL A 167 -8.61 -1.72 -2.17
CA VAL A 167 -7.90 -0.61 -2.82
C VAL A 167 -6.40 -0.93 -2.81
N GLY A 168 -5.74 -0.78 -3.94
CA GLY A 168 -4.29 -0.90 -4.06
C GLY A 168 -3.60 0.45 -4.01
N GLY A 169 -2.49 0.53 -3.28
CA GLY A 169 -1.59 1.68 -3.31
C GLY A 169 -0.75 1.72 -4.60
N CYS A 170 -0.32 2.90 -4.99
CA CYS A 170 0.67 3.07 -6.06
C CYS A 170 2.08 3.10 -5.45
N VAL A 171 2.90 2.10 -5.81
CA VAL A 171 4.29 2.02 -5.37
C VAL A 171 5.16 2.88 -6.30
N LYS A 172 5.96 3.78 -5.71
CA LYS A 172 6.94 4.60 -6.44
C LYS A 172 8.35 4.27 -5.99
N VAL A 173 9.27 4.27 -6.92
CA VAL A 173 10.69 4.06 -6.63
C VAL A 173 11.26 5.33 -6.00
N ARG A 174 11.83 5.22 -4.79
CA ARG A 174 12.35 6.36 -4.04
C ARG A 174 13.61 6.95 -4.68
N ASN A 175 14.47 6.12 -5.22
CA ASN A 175 15.76 6.50 -5.81
C ASN A 175 15.67 6.69 -7.34
N ASN A 176 14.61 7.28 -7.84
CA ASN A 176 14.34 7.46 -9.27
C ASN A 176 15.38 8.30 -10.01
N LYS A 177 16.26 9.02 -9.29
CA LYS A 177 17.32 9.86 -9.88
C LYS A 177 18.69 9.21 -9.93
N ASP A 178 18.86 8.01 -9.37
CA ASP A 178 20.16 7.40 -9.20
C ASP A 178 20.65 6.68 -10.47
N THR A 179 19.74 6.09 -11.23
CA THR A 179 20.03 5.37 -12.47
C THR A 179 18.94 5.58 -13.52
N ILE A 180 19.27 5.31 -14.81
CA ILE A 180 18.30 5.34 -15.92
C ILE A 180 17.18 4.32 -15.65
N CYS A 181 17.51 3.12 -15.14
CA CYS A 181 16.52 2.10 -14.83
C CYS A 181 15.55 2.55 -13.72
N SER A 182 16.02 3.21 -12.66
CA SER A 182 15.17 3.71 -11.60
C SER A 182 14.29 4.88 -12.07
N SER A 183 14.78 5.69 -13.02
CA SER A 183 14.00 6.77 -13.65
C SER A 183 12.86 6.25 -14.55
N LEU A 184 13.04 5.08 -15.17
CA LEU A 184 12.00 4.45 -16.01
C LEU A 184 10.92 3.73 -15.18
N GLN A 185 11.17 3.45 -13.91
CA GLN A 185 10.25 2.81 -12.99
C GLN A 185 9.43 3.80 -12.14
N ALA A 186 9.75 5.08 -12.20
CA ALA A 186 9.11 6.15 -11.43
C ALA A 186 7.94 6.79 -12.18
#